data_56a12a406fa4ea55f9b51df531918940
#
_entry.id   56a12a406fa4ea55f9b51df531918940
#
_cell.length_a   1.000
_cell.length_b   1.000
_cell.length_c   1.000
_cell.angle_alpha   90.00
_cell.angle_beta   90.00
_cell.angle_gamma   90.00
#
_symmetry.space_group_name_H-M   'P 1'
#
loop_
_entity.id
_entity.type
_entity.pdbx_description
1 polymer ?
#
loop_
_entity_poly.entity_id
_entity_poly.type
_entity_poly.pdbx_seq_one_letter_code
_entity_poly.pdbx_strand_id
1 'polypeptide(L)'
;EPNTEIIHPTPGFPIYESMINYTGAKAVPYDLTKEKDLKFDPEKILSLITDKTRLLVLINPNNPTGSFVEKADIDVLAEGLKKHPHVTILSDEIYSRQIFDNKEMPSFFNYPELRERLIVLEGWSKAYSMTGWRLGWSFWPKELVPHVNKLLINSVSCVNAAAQFAGIAALDGPDDSINLMMEKFTQRRKLI
;
A
#
# COMPACT_ATOMS: atom_id res chain seq x y z
N GLU A 1 2.98 18.01 -6.92
CA GLU A 1 3.15 19.37 -7.45
C GLU A 1 2.60 20.41 -6.47
N PRO A 2 3.19 21.63 -6.42
CA PRO A 2 2.61 22.70 -5.63
C PRO A 2 1.12 22.93 -5.97
N ASN A 3 0.32 23.24 -4.94
CA ASN A 3 -1.14 23.41 -5.04
C ASN A 3 -1.97 22.15 -5.33
N THR A 4 -1.36 20.96 -5.33
CA THR A 4 -2.12 19.71 -5.33
C THR A 4 -2.24 19.13 -3.93
N GLU A 5 -3.19 18.21 -3.73
CA GLU A 5 -3.48 17.57 -2.46
C GLU A 5 -3.25 16.07 -2.57
N ILE A 6 -2.69 15.49 -1.50
CA ILE A 6 -2.48 14.05 -1.38
C ILE A 6 -3.10 13.60 -0.07
N ILE A 7 -4.08 12.70 -0.15
CA ILE A 7 -4.74 12.09 1.01
C ILE A 7 -3.91 10.91 1.48
N HIS A 8 -3.61 10.83 2.78
CA HIS A 8 -2.78 9.78 3.36
C HIS A 8 -3.20 9.43 4.79
N PRO A 9 -2.89 8.21 5.29
CA PRO A 9 -3.24 7.82 6.65
C PRO A 9 -2.38 8.54 7.71
N THR A 10 -2.98 8.85 8.84
CA THR A 10 -2.26 9.28 10.04
C THR A 10 -2.83 8.56 11.28
N PRO A 11 -2.00 7.86 12.08
CA PRO A 11 -0.59 7.54 11.81
C PRO A 11 -0.43 6.66 10.57
N GLY A 12 0.66 6.87 9.84
CA GLY A 12 1.01 6.12 8.65
C GLY A 12 2.53 5.94 8.54
N PHE A 13 2.98 5.22 7.52
CA PHE A 13 4.40 5.04 7.27
C PHE A 13 5.05 6.38 6.86
N PRO A 14 6.11 6.85 7.57
CA PRO A 14 6.59 8.24 7.47
C PRO A 14 7.05 8.68 6.08
N ILE A 15 7.45 7.74 5.22
CA ILE A 15 7.96 8.07 3.88
C ILE A 15 6.92 8.83 3.04
N TYR A 16 5.63 8.51 3.20
CA TYR A 16 4.57 9.13 2.41
C TYR A 16 4.46 10.62 2.73
N GLU A 17 4.32 10.99 4.00
CA GLU A 17 4.26 12.39 4.40
C GLU A 17 5.55 13.15 4.03
N SER A 18 6.71 12.52 4.22
CA SER A 18 8.00 13.11 3.84
C SER A 18 8.06 13.42 2.34
N MET A 19 7.60 12.49 1.49
CA MET A 19 7.59 12.69 0.04
C MET A 19 6.52 13.69 -0.41
N ILE A 20 5.36 13.72 0.23
CA ILE A 20 4.35 14.74 -0.01
C ILE A 20 4.94 16.13 0.21
N ASN A 21 5.58 16.34 1.36
CA ASN A 21 6.22 17.61 1.71
C ASN A 21 7.37 17.95 0.74
N TYR A 22 8.19 16.96 0.38
CA TYR A 22 9.29 17.14 -0.57
C TYR A 22 8.81 17.60 -1.95
N THR A 23 7.68 17.09 -2.43
CA THR A 23 7.12 17.48 -3.74
C THR A 23 6.39 18.83 -3.71
N GLY A 24 6.22 19.42 -2.55
CA GLY A 24 5.47 20.68 -2.35
C GLY A 24 3.95 20.50 -2.46
N ALA A 25 3.45 19.29 -2.43
CA ALA A 25 2.02 19.02 -2.35
C ALA A 25 1.50 19.25 -0.91
N LYS A 26 0.22 19.50 -0.77
CA LYS A 26 -0.43 19.61 0.53
C LYS A 26 -0.82 18.21 1.04
N ALA A 27 -0.35 17.87 2.23
CA ALA A 27 -0.79 16.67 2.93
C ALA A 27 -2.21 16.86 3.48
N VAL A 28 -3.10 15.92 3.19
CA VAL A 28 -4.48 15.86 3.70
C VAL A 28 -4.62 14.54 4.46
N PRO A 29 -4.45 14.55 5.80
CA PRO A 29 -4.50 13.33 6.57
C PRO A 29 -5.94 12.85 6.78
N TYR A 30 -6.15 11.52 6.65
CA TYR A 30 -7.28 10.85 7.28
C TYR A 30 -6.80 10.18 8.57
N ASP A 31 -7.52 10.50 9.66
CA ASP A 31 -7.06 10.16 11.00
C ASP A 31 -7.64 8.82 11.45
N LEU A 32 -6.75 7.83 11.60
CA LEU A 32 -7.10 6.49 12.08
C LEU A 32 -7.20 6.41 13.62
N THR A 33 -6.80 7.47 14.36
CA THR A 33 -6.82 7.47 15.83
C THR A 33 -8.10 8.00 16.43
N LYS A 34 -8.85 8.82 15.68
CA LYS A 34 -10.07 9.48 16.14
C LYS A 34 -11.27 8.55 16.25
N GLU A 35 -11.25 7.46 15.50
CA GLU A 35 -12.29 6.45 15.54
C GLU A 35 -11.96 5.40 16.61
N LYS A 36 -12.96 4.94 17.34
CA LYS A 36 -12.80 3.81 18.25
C LYS A 36 -12.26 2.61 17.46
N ASP A 37 -11.25 1.96 17.98
CA ASP A 37 -10.63 0.77 17.41
C ASP A 37 -9.81 0.99 16.13
N LEU A 38 -9.31 2.21 15.88
CA LEU A 38 -8.50 2.54 14.70
C LEU A 38 -9.22 2.22 13.37
N LYS A 39 -10.53 2.41 13.35
CA LYS A 39 -11.39 2.06 12.21
C LYS A 39 -11.11 2.94 10.99
N PHE A 40 -11.08 2.27 9.85
CA PHE A 40 -11.10 2.89 8.54
C PHE A 40 -12.54 3.36 8.22
N ASP A 41 -12.67 4.60 7.75
CA ASP A 41 -13.95 5.20 7.37
C ASP A 41 -13.88 5.66 5.90
N PRO A 42 -14.38 4.85 4.95
CA PRO A 42 -14.30 5.15 3.53
C PRO A 42 -15.11 6.39 3.13
N GLU A 43 -16.25 6.65 3.77
CA GLU A 43 -17.09 7.80 3.44
C GLU A 43 -16.40 9.10 3.85
N LYS A 44 -15.76 9.10 5.01
CA LYS A 44 -14.96 10.24 5.47
C LYS A 44 -13.78 10.51 4.55
N ILE A 45 -13.08 9.47 4.10
CA ILE A 45 -11.97 9.62 3.14
C ILE A 45 -12.49 10.22 1.83
N LEU A 46 -13.60 9.72 1.30
CA LEU A 46 -14.23 10.28 0.10
C LEU A 46 -14.61 11.76 0.26
N SER A 47 -15.05 12.16 1.44
CA SER A 47 -15.40 13.56 1.74
C SER A 47 -14.20 14.52 1.76
N LEU A 48 -12.97 14.00 1.87
CA LEU A 48 -11.73 14.80 1.79
C LEU A 48 -11.31 15.12 0.36
N ILE A 49 -11.89 14.44 -0.64
CA ILE A 49 -11.51 14.62 -2.04
C ILE A 49 -12.00 15.98 -2.55
N THR A 50 -11.08 16.73 -3.14
CA THR A 50 -11.36 18.00 -3.82
C THR A 50 -10.85 17.94 -5.27
N ASP A 51 -11.12 18.96 -6.07
CA ASP A 51 -10.58 19.09 -7.43
C ASP A 51 -9.05 19.17 -7.48
N LYS A 52 -8.40 19.46 -6.33
CA LYS A 52 -6.93 19.50 -6.18
C LYS A 52 -6.34 18.17 -5.78
N THR A 53 -7.14 17.23 -5.33
CA THR A 53 -6.67 15.90 -4.93
C THR A 53 -6.09 15.15 -6.14
N ARG A 54 -4.86 14.66 -6.04
CA ARG A 54 -4.21 13.90 -7.11
C ARG A 54 -3.90 12.46 -6.73
N LEU A 55 -3.73 12.21 -5.45
CA LEU A 55 -3.35 10.89 -4.96
C LEU A 55 -4.07 10.59 -3.66
N LEU A 56 -4.58 9.37 -3.55
CA LEU A 56 -5.01 8.75 -2.31
C LEU A 56 -4.05 7.62 -1.98
N VAL A 57 -3.42 7.68 -0.82
CA VAL A 57 -2.55 6.63 -0.29
C VAL A 57 -3.33 5.78 0.69
N LEU A 58 -3.39 4.49 0.45
CA LEU A 58 -3.90 3.47 1.35
C LEU A 58 -2.77 2.52 1.73
N ILE A 59 -2.62 2.21 3.01
CA ILE A 59 -1.69 1.20 3.52
C ILE A 59 -2.53 0.13 4.19
N ASN A 60 -2.57 -1.07 3.63
CA ASN A 60 -3.40 -2.15 4.18
C ASN A 60 -2.66 -3.50 4.12
N PRO A 61 -2.46 -4.15 5.26
CA PRO A 61 -2.59 -3.66 6.65
C PRO A 61 -1.72 -2.44 6.96
N ASN A 62 -2.22 -1.54 7.82
CA ASN A 62 -1.57 -0.26 8.07
C ASN A 62 -0.35 -0.38 9.01
N ASN A 63 0.69 0.35 8.69
CA ASN A 63 1.85 0.59 9.53
C ASN A 63 1.81 2.05 10.02
N PRO A 64 1.81 2.35 11.35
CA PRO A 64 2.18 1.46 12.46
C PRO A 64 1.00 0.82 13.19
N THR A 65 -0.25 1.14 12.87
CA THR A 65 -1.42 0.80 13.71
C THR A 65 -1.77 -0.69 13.72
N GLY A 66 -1.37 -1.43 12.67
CA GLY A 66 -1.80 -2.82 12.47
C GLY A 66 -3.27 -2.95 12.10
N SER A 67 -3.98 -1.83 11.87
CA SER A 67 -5.37 -1.88 11.43
C SER A 67 -5.50 -2.52 10.05
N PHE A 68 -6.59 -3.23 9.87
CA PHE A 68 -6.93 -3.93 8.64
C PHE A 68 -8.22 -3.35 8.06
N VAL A 69 -8.19 -3.01 6.78
CA VAL A 69 -9.36 -2.52 6.07
C VAL A 69 -10.14 -3.70 5.53
N GLU A 70 -11.40 -3.81 5.88
CA GLU A 70 -12.26 -4.90 5.44
C GLU A 70 -12.69 -4.73 3.97
N LYS A 71 -13.05 -5.86 3.34
CA LYS A 71 -13.51 -5.83 1.95
C LYS A 71 -14.70 -4.89 1.74
N ALA A 72 -15.63 -4.86 2.68
CA ALA A 72 -16.81 -3.98 2.59
C ALA A 72 -16.43 -2.50 2.52
N ASP A 73 -15.41 -2.08 3.28
CA ASP A 73 -14.93 -0.70 3.28
C ASP A 73 -14.20 -0.36 1.97
N ILE A 74 -13.45 -1.34 1.43
CA ILE A 74 -12.81 -1.18 0.11
C ILE A 74 -13.88 -1.11 -1.00
N ASP A 75 -14.96 -1.89 -0.94
CA ASP A 75 -16.07 -1.84 -1.89
C ASP A 75 -16.71 -0.43 -1.91
N VAL A 76 -16.97 0.15 -0.72
CA VAL A 76 -17.53 1.52 -0.61
C VAL A 76 -16.55 2.55 -1.16
N LEU A 77 -15.27 2.45 -0.81
CA LEU A 77 -14.25 3.37 -1.29
C LEU A 77 -14.08 3.28 -2.81
N ALA A 78 -14.03 2.07 -3.37
CA ALA A 78 -13.89 1.84 -4.80
C ALA A 78 -15.07 2.41 -5.59
N GLU A 79 -16.30 2.20 -5.10
CA GLU A 79 -17.50 2.76 -5.73
C GLU A 79 -17.51 4.30 -5.68
N GLY A 80 -17.16 4.87 -4.53
CA GLY A 80 -17.05 6.32 -4.37
C GLY A 80 -15.99 6.94 -5.28
N LEU A 81 -14.84 6.29 -5.43
CA LEU A 81 -13.75 6.75 -6.27
C LEU A 81 -14.10 6.81 -7.77
N LYS A 82 -15.10 6.07 -8.24
CA LYS A 82 -15.59 6.18 -9.64
C LYS A 82 -16.05 7.60 -9.98
N LYS A 83 -16.54 8.35 -8.99
CA LYS A 83 -16.98 9.75 -9.14
C LYS A 83 -15.79 10.73 -9.18
N HIS A 84 -14.58 10.28 -8.90
CA HIS A 84 -13.37 11.08 -8.82
C HIS A 84 -12.27 10.54 -9.75
N PRO A 85 -12.47 10.56 -11.09
CA PRO A 85 -11.55 9.95 -12.04
C PRO A 85 -10.16 10.59 -12.09
N HIS A 86 -10.03 11.80 -11.56
CA HIS A 86 -8.77 12.55 -11.49
C HIS A 86 -7.84 12.12 -10.33
N VAL A 87 -8.35 11.26 -9.42
CA VAL A 87 -7.58 10.78 -8.26
C VAL A 87 -6.90 9.46 -8.59
N THR A 88 -5.59 9.44 -8.51
CA THR A 88 -4.77 8.21 -8.56
C THR A 88 -4.82 7.51 -7.20
N ILE A 89 -4.81 6.19 -7.20
CA ILE A 89 -4.82 5.37 -5.98
C ILE A 89 -3.44 4.73 -5.83
N LEU A 90 -2.81 4.88 -4.67
CA LEU A 90 -1.64 4.12 -4.27
C LEU A 90 -2.02 3.19 -3.13
N SER A 91 -2.00 1.89 -3.42
CA SER A 91 -2.27 0.83 -2.45
C SER A 91 -0.95 0.18 -2.05
N ASP A 92 -0.50 0.45 -0.83
CA ASP A 92 0.67 -0.21 -0.24
C ASP A 92 0.20 -1.49 0.45
N GLU A 93 0.48 -2.62 -0.20
CA GLU A 93 0.03 -3.95 0.20
C GLU A 93 1.19 -4.81 0.74
N ILE A 94 2.30 -4.18 1.15
CA ILE A 94 3.53 -4.87 1.58
C ILE A 94 3.31 -5.89 2.71
N TYR A 95 2.22 -5.78 3.45
CA TYR A 95 1.82 -6.71 4.52
C TYR A 95 0.71 -7.68 4.09
N SER A 96 0.42 -7.81 2.79
CA SER A 96 -0.68 -8.63 2.24
C SER A 96 -0.71 -10.09 2.73
N ARG A 97 0.44 -10.67 3.04
CA ARG A 97 0.58 -12.03 3.56
C ARG A 97 0.77 -12.11 5.08
N GLN A 98 0.69 -10.98 5.78
CA GLN A 98 0.78 -10.91 7.25
C GLN A 98 -0.57 -10.54 7.86
N ILE A 99 -1.59 -11.31 7.53
CA ILE A 99 -2.98 -11.10 7.94
C ILE A 99 -3.37 -12.15 8.96
N PHE A 100 -4.02 -11.73 10.03
CA PHE A 100 -4.46 -12.59 11.10
C PHE A 100 -5.91 -13.05 10.90
N ASP A 101 -6.32 -14.03 11.71
CA ASP A 101 -7.70 -14.47 11.85
C ASP A 101 -8.30 -15.05 10.55
N ASN A 102 -7.47 -15.61 9.67
CA ASN A 102 -7.83 -16.21 8.38
C ASN A 102 -8.61 -15.26 7.45
N LYS A 103 -8.39 -13.96 7.56
CA LYS A 103 -8.97 -12.98 6.66
C LYS A 103 -8.24 -12.98 5.31
N GLU A 104 -8.97 -12.68 4.26
CA GLU A 104 -8.41 -12.47 2.93
C GLU A 104 -8.05 -11.00 2.71
N MET A 105 -6.94 -10.75 2.01
CA MET A 105 -6.51 -9.40 1.65
C MET A 105 -7.45 -8.80 0.60
N PRO A 106 -8.18 -7.72 0.90
CA PRO A 106 -8.97 -7.02 -0.10
C PRO A 106 -8.07 -6.06 -0.89
N SER A 107 -7.60 -6.50 -2.05
CA SER A 107 -6.76 -5.67 -2.91
C SER A 107 -7.57 -4.85 -3.90
N PHE A 108 -7.14 -3.61 -4.17
CA PHE A 108 -7.68 -2.80 -5.27
C PHE A 108 -7.46 -3.41 -6.66
N PHE A 109 -6.59 -4.38 -6.80
CA PHE A 109 -6.44 -5.17 -8.02
C PHE A 109 -7.74 -5.85 -8.48
N ASN A 110 -8.64 -6.12 -7.54
CA ASN A 110 -9.92 -6.78 -7.79
C ASN A 110 -10.98 -5.84 -8.40
N TYR A 111 -10.63 -4.55 -8.63
CA TYR A 111 -11.52 -3.54 -9.23
C TYR A 111 -10.97 -3.10 -10.60
N PRO A 112 -11.32 -3.80 -11.69
CA PRO A 112 -10.76 -3.56 -13.03
C PRO A 112 -10.92 -2.11 -13.52
N GLU A 113 -12.01 -1.47 -13.13
CA GLU A 113 -12.34 -0.09 -13.50
C GLU A 113 -11.41 0.97 -12.88
N LEU A 114 -10.65 0.61 -11.86
CA LEU A 114 -9.70 1.51 -11.21
C LEU A 114 -8.25 1.31 -11.67
N ARG A 115 -7.97 0.24 -12.43
CA ARG A 115 -6.58 -0.19 -12.76
C ARG A 115 -5.80 0.84 -13.56
N GLU A 116 -6.44 1.64 -14.40
CA GLU A 116 -5.77 2.67 -15.20
C GLU A 116 -5.20 3.83 -14.36
N ARG A 117 -5.56 3.88 -13.09
CA ARG A 117 -5.08 4.89 -12.13
C ARG A 117 -4.68 4.29 -10.77
N LEU A 118 -4.41 2.99 -10.78
CA LEU A 118 -3.98 2.24 -9.60
C LEU A 118 -2.47 2.02 -9.62
N ILE A 119 -1.84 2.32 -8.49
CA ILE A 119 -0.47 1.95 -8.18
C ILE A 119 -0.54 0.97 -7.01
N VAL A 120 0.06 -0.22 -7.15
CA VAL A 120 0.17 -1.19 -6.05
C VAL A 120 1.64 -1.36 -5.71
N LEU A 121 1.97 -1.29 -4.43
CA LEU A 121 3.30 -1.58 -3.90
C LEU A 121 3.26 -2.88 -3.12
N GLU A 122 4.22 -3.74 -3.41
CA GLU A 122 4.36 -5.04 -2.78
C GLU A 122 5.84 -5.45 -2.75
N GLY A 123 6.20 -6.52 -2.06
CA GLY A 123 7.57 -6.98 -2.05
C GLY A 123 7.86 -8.13 -1.09
N TRP A 124 9.09 -8.57 -1.12
CA TRP A 124 9.56 -9.73 -0.36
C TRP A 124 9.95 -9.39 1.08
N SER A 125 10.18 -8.11 1.37
CA SER A 125 10.75 -7.66 2.65
C SER A 125 10.00 -8.19 3.88
N LYS A 126 8.67 -8.23 3.83
CA LYS A 126 7.82 -8.57 4.98
C LYS A 126 7.35 -10.02 4.90
N ALA A 127 6.66 -10.39 3.84
CA ALA A 127 6.09 -11.72 3.66
C ALA A 127 7.16 -12.83 3.72
N TYR A 128 8.33 -12.59 3.14
CA TYR A 128 9.40 -13.56 3.05
C TYR A 128 10.57 -13.27 4.01
N SER A 129 10.41 -12.34 4.96
CA SER A 129 11.48 -11.93 5.89
C SER A 129 12.77 -11.50 5.18
N MET A 130 12.67 -10.93 3.97
CA MET A 130 13.79 -10.57 3.09
C MET A 130 14.11 -9.06 3.13
N THR A 131 14.08 -8.44 4.29
CA THR A 131 14.29 -6.97 4.42
C THR A 131 15.67 -6.54 3.92
N GLY A 132 16.72 -7.32 4.15
CA GLY A 132 18.09 -7.05 3.72
C GLY A 132 18.34 -7.28 2.24
N TRP A 133 17.49 -8.00 1.53
CA TRP A 133 17.63 -8.30 0.11
C TRP A 133 17.26 -7.14 -0.80
N ARG A 134 16.53 -6.13 -0.25
CA ARG A 134 16.14 -4.91 -0.96
C ARG A 134 15.38 -5.20 -2.26
N LEU A 135 14.37 -6.06 -2.17
CA LEU A 135 13.59 -6.53 -3.30
C LEU A 135 12.11 -6.19 -3.11
N GLY A 136 11.54 -5.52 -4.09
CA GLY A 136 10.13 -5.15 -4.15
C GLY A 136 9.66 -5.06 -5.59
N TRP A 137 8.37 -4.99 -5.78
CA TRP A 137 7.75 -4.77 -7.07
C TRP A 137 6.57 -3.81 -6.93
N SER A 138 6.18 -3.23 -8.04
CA SER A 138 5.04 -2.33 -8.08
C SER A 138 4.31 -2.45 -9.42
N PHE A 139 3.00 -2.34 -9.34
CA PHE A 139 2.16 -2.19 -10.51
C PHE A 139 1.90 -0.71 -10.75
N TRP A 140 1.89 -0.30 -12.02
CA TRP A 140 1.69 1.09 -12.42
C TRP A 140 0.74 1.19 -13.61
N PRO A 141 -0.04 2.28 -13.71
CA PRO A 141 -0.70 2.63 -14.95
C PRO A 141 0.29 2.64 -16.11
N LYS A 142 -0.09 2.06 -17.24
CA LYS A 142 0.78 1.86 -18.40
C LYS A 142 1.48 3.15 -18.84
N GLU A 143 0.78 4.27 -18.79
CA GLU A 143 1.31 5.59 -19.18
C GLU A 143 2.43 6.08 -18.27
N LEU A 144 2.43 5.69 -16.99
CA LEU A 144 3.46 6.10 -16.02
C LEU A 144 4.71 5.22 -16.08
N VAL A 145 4.63 4.01 -16.60
CA VAL A 145 5.74 3.04 -16.61
C VAL A 145 7.03 3.61 -17.22
N PRO A 146 7.03 4.32 -18.37
CA PRO A 146 8.26 4.88 -18.93
C PRO A 146 8.92 5.91 -17.99
N HIS A 147 8.12 6.71 -17.29
CA HIS A 147 8.60 7.74 -16.35
C HIS A 147 9.19 7.10 -15.09
N VAL A 148 8.51 6.08 -14.56
CA VAL A 148 8.99 5.32 -13.39
C VAL A 148 10.29 4.59 -13.71
N ASN A 149 10.38 3.93 -14.86
CA ASN A 149 11.60 3.26 -15.31
C ASN A 149 12.77 4.24 -15.42
N LYS A 150 12.55 5.42 -16.01
CA LYS A 150 13.58 6.45 -16.11
C LYS A 150 14.03 6.92 -14.71
N LEU A 151 13.11 7.10 -13.78
CA LEU A 151 13.43 7.46 -12.40
C LEU A 151 14.24 6.36 -11.71
N LEU A 152 13.83 5.10 -11.83
CA LEU A 152 14.52 3.96 -11.22
C LEU A 152 15.94 3.79 -11.76
N ILE A 153 16.14 3.88 -13.07
CA ILE A 153 17.46 3.80 -13.69
C ILE A 153 18.41 4.88 -13.14
N ASN A 154 17.89 6.10 -12.95
CA ASN A 154 18.70 7.22 -12.48
C ASN A 154 18.88 7.29 -10.95
N SER A 155 18.05 6.59 -10.18
CA SER A 155 18.13 6.61 -8.71
C SER A 155 18.79 5.36 -8.12
N VAL A 156 18.44 4.16 -8.62
CA VAL A 156 18.88 2.89 -8.06
C VAL A 156 19.59 1.98 -9.06
N SER A 157 19.66 2.38 -10.34
CA SER A 157 20.22 1.65 -11.48
C SER A 157 19.50 0.34 -11.77
N CYS A 158 19.74 -0.71 -10.98
CA CYS A 158 19.06 -1.99 -11.10
C CYS A 158 19.03 -2.72 -9.76
N VAL A 159 18.11 -3.68 -9.67
CA VAL A 159 18.06 -4.62 -8.54
C VAL A 159 19.23 -5.60 -8.64
N ASN A 160 19.85 -5.92 -7.51
CA ASN A 160 20.93 -6.91 -7.44
C ASN A 160 20.50 -8.25 -8.06
N ALA A 161 21.32 -8.80 -8.96
CA ALA A 161 20.99 -10.03 -9.71
C ALA A 161 20.73 -11.23 -8.79
N ALA A 162 21.58 -11.44 -7.78
CA ALA A 162 21.37 -12.54 -6.83
C ALA A 162 20.04 -12.39 -6.06
N ALA A 163 19.66 -11.17 -5.71
CA ALA A 163 18.38 -10.91 -5.08
C ALA A 163 17.19 -11.25 -5.99
N GLN A 164 17.31 -10.99 -7.30
CA GLN A 164 16.25 -11.33 -8.26
C GLN A 164 16.03 -12.86 -8.32
N PHE A 165 17.10 -13.65 -8.40
CA PHE A 165 16.99 -15.12 -8.36
C PHE A 165 16.43 -15.62 -7.03
N ALA A 166 16.84 -15.03 -5.91
CA ALA A 166 16.27 -15.35 -4.61
C ALA A 166 14.76 -15.02 -4.53
N GLY A 167 14.35 -13.91 -5.15
CA GLY A 167 12.94 -13.52 -5.24
C GLY A 167 12.10 -14.51 -6.04
N ILE A 168 12.62 -14.99 -7.18
CA ILE A 168 11.99 -16.04 -7.98
C ILE A 168 11.85 -17.32 -7.15
N ALA A 169 12.92 -17.77 -6.51
CA ALA A 169 12.90 -18.96 -5.69
C ALA A 169 11.91 -18.85 -4.51
N ALA A 170 11.75 -17.65 -3.94
CA ALA A 170 10.78 -17.41 -2.88
C ALA A 170 9.32 -17.49 -3.38
N LEU A 171 9.05 -17.05 -4.61
CA LEU A 171 7.70 -17.13 -5.21
C LEU A 171 7.34 -18.54 -5.67
N ASP A 172 8.31 -19.26 -6.23
CA ASP A 172 8.12 -20.63 -6.72
C ASP A 172 8.19 -21.68 -5.62
N GLY A 173 8.73 -21.31 -4.46
CA GLY A 173 8.92 -22.18 -3.31
C GLY A 173 7.64 -22.41 -2.51
N PRO A 174 7.67 -23.35 -1.53
CA PRO A 174 6.55 -23.60 -0.65
C PRO A 174 6.35 -22.46 0.34
N ASP A 175 5.09 -22.28 0.78
CA ASP A 175 4.72 -21.25 1.78
C ASP A 175 5.04 -21.64 3.24
N ASP A 176 5.73 -22.75 3.48
CA ASP A 176 5.99 -23.28 4.82
C ASP A 176 6.67 -22.28 5.75
N SER A 177 7.64 -21.52 5.25
CA SER A 177 8.33 -20.48 6.03
C SER A 177 7.43 -19.32 6.40
N ILE A 178 6.54 -18.93 5.50
CA ILE A 178 5.54 -17.87 5.73
C ILE A 178 4.52 -18.34 6.77
N ASN A 179 4.03 -19.57 6.61
CA ASN A 179 3.06 -20.15 7.53
C ASN A 179 3.64 -20.28 8.94
N LEU A 180 4.89 -20.74 9.06
CA LEU A 180 5.59 -20.82 10.34
C LEU A 180 5.78 -19.45 10.98
N MET A 181 6.15 -18.43 10.19
CA MET A 181 6.27 -17.06 10.67
C MET A 181 4.93 -16.55 11.19
N MET A 182 3.84 -16.74 10.45
CA MET A 182 2.51 -16.30 10.83
C MET A 182 1.99 -17.02 12.07
N GLU A 183 2.30 -18.31 12.22
CA GLU A 183 2.03 -19.05 13.47
C GLU A 183 2.71 -18.39 14.67
N LYS A 184 4.01 -18.05 14.55
CA LYS A 184 4.76 -17.37 15.63
C LYS A 184 4.21 -15.97 15.92
N PHE A 185 3.84 -15.21 14.90
CA PHE A 185 3.22 -13.89 15.11
C PHE A 185 1.86 -14.03 15.80
N THR A 186 1.05 -15.00 15.43
CA THR A 186 -0.25 -15.28 16.07
C THR A 186 -0.07 -15.67 17.54
N GLN A 187 0.94 -16.49 17.86
CA GLN A 187 1.26 -16.83 19.24
C GLN A 187 1.68 -15.60 20.05
N ARG A 188 2.56 -14.75 19.49
CA ARG A 188 3.06 -13.54 20.15
C ARG A 188 1.96 -12.48 20.34
N ARG A 189 1.06 -12.32 19.35
CA ARG A 189 -0.08 -11.41 19.44
C ARG A 189 -0.99 -11.72 20.65
N LYS A 190 -1.10 -12.98 21.03
CA LYS A 190 -1.90 -13.40 22.19
C LYS A 190 -1.25 -13.05 23.55
N LEU A 191 0.02 -12.67 23.54
CA LEU A 191 0.76 -12.33 24.77
C LEU A 191 0.75 -10.82 25.07
N ILE A 192 0.33 -10.01 24.10
CA ILE A 192 0.22 -8.55 24.19
C ILE A 192 -1.24 -8.17 24.47
#